data_e97a8f4c39223b0e8eb41e58c6b4963b
#
_entry.id   e97a8f4c39223b0e8eb41e58c6b4963b
#
_cell.length_a   1.000
_cell.length_b   1.000
_cell.length_c   1.000
_cell.angle_alpha   90.00
_cell.angle_beta   90.00
_cell.angle_gamma   90.00
#
_symmetry.space_group_name_H-M   'P 1'
#
loop_
_entity.id
_entity.type
_entity.pdbx_description
1 polymer ?
#
loop_
_entity_poly.entity_id
_entity_poly.type
_entity_poly.pdbx_seq_one_letter_code
_entity_poly.pdbx_strand_id
1 'polypeptide(L)' 'MKAIKTKDRILDTSIRLFNERKASNVSTVQISAEMGISPGNLYYYYDNKEEVIRYIW' A
#
# COMPACT_ATOMS: atom_id res chain seq x y z
N MET A 1 12.22 -19.88 -2.55
CA MET A 1 11.85 -18.46 -2.66
C MET A 1 11.03 -18.05 -1.43
N LYS A 2 11.36 -16.91 -0.85
CA LYS A 2 10.67 -16.42 0.31
C LYS A 2 9.32 -15.85 -0.06
N ALA A 3 8.29 -16.20 0.68
CA ALA A 3 6.99 -15.57 0.54
C ALA A 3 7.04 -14.20 1.19
N ILE A 4 6.58 -13.18 0.47
CA ILE A 4 6.50 -11.83 0.99
C ILE A 4 5.19 -11.69 1.74
N LYS A 5 5.25 -11.19 2.98
CA LYS A 5 4.04 -10.98 3.76
C LYS A 5 3.18 -9.91 3.10
N THR A 6 1.86 -10.05 3.24
CA THR A 6 0.93 -9.08 2.66
C THR A 6 1.24 -7.66 3.12
N LYS A 7 1.58 -7.49 4.40
CA LYS A 7 1.92 -6.18 4.95
C LYS A 7 3.11 -5.56 4.20
N ASP A 8 4.13 -6.36 3.92
CA ASP A 8 5.30 -5.88 3.19
C ASP A 8 4.97 -5.59 1.74
N ARG A 9 4.07 -6.37 1.14
CA ARG A 9 3.63 -6.14 -0.23
C ARG A 9 2.88 -4.82 -0.36
N ILE A 10 2.12 -4.46 0.66
CA ILE A 10 1.42 -3.18 0.68
C ILE A 10 2.43 -2.04 0.64
N LEU A 11 3.48 -2.12 1.46
CA LEU A 11 4.53 -1.10 1.46
C LEU A 11 5.25 -1.03 0.12
N ASP A 12 5.63 -2.18 -0.42
CA ASP A 12 6.32 -2.26 -1.71
C ASP A 12 5.50 -1.62 -2.82
N THR A 13 4.22 -2.01 -2.90
CA THR A 13 3.32 -1.48 -3.91
C THR A 13 3.11 0.01 -3.73
N SER A 14 2.97 0.45 -2.47
CA SER A 14 2.78 1.86 -2.16
C SER A 14 3.99 2.69 -2.60
N ILE A 15 5.20 2.21 -2.30
CA ILE A 15 6.42 2.91 -2.69
C ILE A 15 6.48 3.06 -4.21
N ARG A 16 6.18 1.99 -4.94
CA ARG A 16 6.19 2.03 -6.39
C ARG A 16 5.19 3.04 -6.93
N LEU A 17 3.98 3.02 -6.41
CA LEU A 17 2.94 3.95 -6.87
C LEU A 17 3.28 5.39 -6.51
N PHE A 18 3.86 5.60 -5.33
CA PHE A 18 4.26 6.95 -4.93
C PHE A 18 5.39 7.48 -5.80
N ASN A 19 6.27 6.60 -6.29
CA ASN A 19 7.35 7.00 -7.19
C ASN A 19 6.84 7.28 -8.61
N GLU A 20 5.83 6.52 -9.06
CA GLU A 20 5.25 6.74 -10.39
C GLU A 20 4.32 7.95 -10.39
N ARG A 21 3.67 8.19 -9.28
CA ARG A 21 2.72 9.28 -9.09
C ARG A 21 3.05 9.94 -7.76
N LYS A 22 2.62 11.18 -7.58
CA LYS A 22 2.80 11.82 -6.28
C LYS A 22 1.92 11.13 -5.24
N ALA A 23 2.40 11.08 -4.00
CA ALA A 23 1.66 10.43 -2.92
C ALA A 23 0.25 11.02 -2.79
N SER A 24 0.08 12.31 -3.06
CA SER A 24 -1.23 12.96 -3.00
C SER A 24 -2.19 12.44 -4.06
N ASN A 25 -1.67 11.79 -5.11
CA ASN A 25 -2.50 11.24 -6.20
C ASN A 25 -2.75 9.75 -6.03
N VAL A 26 -2.29 9.16 -4.94
CA VAL A 26 -2.45 7.73 -4.68
C VAL A 26 -3.33 7.56 -3.45
N SER A 27 -4.32 6.67 -3.55
CA SER A 27 -5.21 6.36 -2.42
C SER A 27 -5.06 4.90 -2.02
N THR A 28 -5.57 4.57 -0.82
CA THR A 28 -5.56 3.19 -0.36
C THR A 28 -6.35 2.29 -1.30
N VAL A 29 -7.43 2.82 -1.90
CA VAL A 29 -8.21 2.07 -2.88
C VAL A 29 -7.35 1.71 -4.08
N GLN A 30 -6.55 2.64 -4.57
CA GLN A 30 -5.66 2.37 -5.70
C GLN A 30 -4.60 1.34 -5.33
N ILE A 31 -4.05 1.43 -4.14
CA ILE A 31 -3.05 0.48 -3.67
C ILE A 31 -3.65 -0.93 -3.62
N SER A 32 -4.84 -1.06 -3.04
CA SER A 32 -5.49 -2.37 -2.93
C SER A 32 -5.85 -2.93 -4.30
N ALA A 33 -6.31 -2.09 -5.21
CA ALA A 33 -6.64 -2.52 -6.57
C ALA A 33 -5.40 -3.03 -7.29
N GLU A 34 -4.28 -2.34 -7.11
CA GLU A 34 -3.02 -2.74 -7.73
C GLU A 34 -2.55 -4.10 -7.21
N MET A 35 -2.83 -4.39 -5.96
CA MET A 35 -2.46 -5.66 -5.33
C MET A 35 -3.49 -6.75 -5.58
N GLY A 36 -4.65 -6.43 -6.10
CA GLY A 36 -5.74 -7.39 -6.29
C GLY A 36 -6.41 -7.80 -5.00
N ILE A 37 -6.41 -6.93 -4.00
CA ILE A 37 -7.09 -7.17 -2.73
C ILE A 37 -8.17 -6.10 -2.53
N SER A 38 -9.09 -6.35 -1.60
CA SER A 38 -10.11 -5.37 -1.29
C SER A 38 -9.55 -4.27 -0.40
N PRO A 39 -10.12 -3.04 -0.46
CA PRO A 39 -9.69 -1.97 0.45
C PRO A 39 -9.82 -2.35 1.93
N GLY A 40 -10.84 -3.11 2.28
CA GLY A 40 -11.01 -3.58 3.66
C GLY A 40 -9.85 -4.46 4.10
N ASN A 41 -9.31 -5.25 3.18
CA ASN A 41 -8.17 -6.10 3.48
C ASN A 41 -6.93 -5.24 3.76
N LEU A 42 -6.76 -4.17 3.01
CA LEU A 42 -5.66 -3.24 3.24
C LEU A 42 -5.79 -2.56 4.59
N TYR A 43 -7.00 -2.14 4.96
CA TYR A 43 -7.26 -1.47 6.23
C TYR A 43 -7.01 -2.37 7.43
N TYR A 44 -7.04 -3.67 7.23
CA TYR A 44 -6.68 -4.61 8.29
C TYR A 44 -5.23 -4.42 8.73
N TYR A 45 -4.36 -4.01 7.81
CA TYR A 45 -2.94 -3.83 8.08
C TYR A 45 -2.58 -2.38 8.36
N TYR A 46 -3.22 -1.43 7.69
CA TYR A 46 -2.95 0.00 7.80
C TYR A 46 -4.27 0.75 7.81
N ASP A 47 -4.48 1.57 8.83
CA ASP A 47 -5.76 2.27 9.01
C ASP A 47 -6.06 3.27 7.89
N ASN A 48 -5.00 3.89 7.33
CA ASN A 48 -5.17 4.89 6.29
C ASN A 48 -3.85 5.06 5.54
N LYS A 49 -3.87 5.93 4.52
CA LYS A 49 -2.69 6.15 3.71
C LYS A 49 -1.53 6.74 4.53
N GLU A 50 -1.83 7.60 5.47
CA GLU A 50 -0.81 8.21 6.30
C GLU A 50 -0.07 7.17 7.14
N GLU A 51 -0.76 6.13 7.56
CA GLU A 51 -0.11 5.04 8.29
C GLU A 51 0.86 4.29 7.38
N VAL A 52 0.49 4.08 6.12
CA VAL A 52 1.38 3.45 5.15
C VAL A 52 2.63 4.33 4.98
N ILE A 53 2.44 5.63 4.80
CA ILE A 53 3.55 6.56 4.59
C ILE A 53 4.49 6.57 5.79
N ARG A 54 3.93 6.47 6.99
CA ARG A 54 4.73 6.46 8.22
C ARG A 54 5.73 5.30 8.24
N TYR A 55 5.34 4.15 7.71
CA TYR A 55 6.21 2.98 7.67
C TYR A 55 7.23 3.03 6.53
N ILE A 56 6.99 3.90 5.53
CA ILE A 56 7.91 4.06 4.40
C ILE A 56 9.04 5.02 4.75
N TRP A 57 8.71 6.14 5.38
CA TRP A 57 9.73 7.13 5.77
C TRP A 57 9.94 7.19 7.31
#